data_be2d9ccf1dfc85a5b08fce29e5fc6f12
#
_entry.id   be2d9ccf1dfc85a5b08fce29e5fc6f12
#
_cell.length_a   1.000
_cell.length_b   1.000
_cell.length_c   1.000
_cell.angle_alpha   90.00
_cell.angle_beta   90.00
_cell.angle_gamma   90.00
#
_symmetry.space_group_name_H-M   'P 1'
#
loop_
_entity.id
_entity.type
_entity.pdbx_description
1 polymer ?
#
loop_
_entity_poly.entity_id
_entity_poly.type
_entity_poly.pdbx_seq_one_letter_code
_entity_poly.pdbx_strand_id
1 'polypeptide(L)'
;DSSVLWLKDEADLAVFLSGSIEIEENKAICYMGKTSVVAFRAITSFLSKLGKKNPLLLYIGKALDENSKLRKAAELGSLLLDGIGDAVYAEVGESPKETLSLVYDILQAAGIRRSKTEFISCPGCGRTLYDIRSVLGEIKSRLGHLQDVSIAVMGCIVNGPGEMSGADFGYVGGAPGHISLYEGLEPVKKNIPQEQALDELVQLLKEKGRWQDAPSSN
;
A
#
# COMPACT_ATOMS: atom_id res chain seq x y z
N ASP A 1 -25.00 15.10 3.89
CA ASP A 1 -24.77 14.49 5.20
C ASP A 1 -24.27 15.57 6.14
N SER A 2 -24.92 15.75 7.30
CA SER A 2 -24.59 16.78 8.28
C SER A 2 -23.30 16.50 9.05
N SER A 3 -22.73 15.31 8.91
CA SER A 3 -21.50 14.89 9.59
C SER A 3 -20.19 15.36 8.91
N VAL A 4 -20.28 15.96 7.73
CA VAL A 4 -19.13 16.44 6.96
C VAL A 4 -19.29 17.92 6.63
N LEU A 5 -18.24 18.70 6.89
CA LEU A 5 -18.09 20.06 6.39
C LEU A 5 -17.43 20.00 5.00
N TRP A 6 -18.20 20.32 3.98
CA TRP A 6 -17.75 20.29 2.59
C TRP A 6 -17.24 21.67 2.16
N LEU A 7 -15.94 21.76 1.83
CA LEU A 7 -15.30 22.91 1.22
C LEU A 7 -15.16 22.62 -0.28
N LYS A 8 -16.01 23.23 -1.09
CA LYS A 8 -16.18 22.87 -2.51
C LYS A 8 -15.09 23.44 -3.41
N ASP A 9 -14.57 24.60 -3.04
CA ASP A 9 -13.60 25.34 -3.86
C ASP A 9 -12.65 26.20 -3.00
N GLU A 10 -11.81 26.97 -3.67
CA GLU A 10 -10.83 27.85 -3.04
C GLU A 10 -11.48 28.98 -2.24
N ALA A 11 -12.70 29.42 -2.58
CA ALA A 11 -13.42 30.46 -1.84
C ALA A 11 -13.91 29.91 -0.49
N ASP A 12 -14.52 28.72 -0.48
CA ASP A 12 -14.90 28.01 0.76
C ASP A 12 -13.68 27.79 1.65
N LEU A 13 -12.53 27.37 1.07
CA LEU A 13 -11.29 27.18 1.79
C LEU A 13 -10.78 28.48 2.41
N ALA A 14 -10.83 29.59 1.69
CA ALA A 14 -10.40 30.90 2.20
C ALA A 14 -11.29 31.35 3.38
N VAL A 15 -12.59 31.17 3.28
CA VAL A 15 -13.54 31.46 4.37
C VAL A 15 -13.30 30.57 5.58
N PHE A 16 -13.03 29.27 5.36
CA PHE A 16 -12.65 28.33 6.44
C PHE A 16 -11.36 28.78 7.16
N LEU A 17 -10.31 29.06 6.40
CA LEU A 17 -8.99 29.43 6.95
C LEU A 17 -8.99 30.84 7.61
N SER A 18 -9.97 31.70 7.29
CA SER A 18 -10.15 32.98 7.99
C SER A 18 -10.72 32.83 9.41
N GLY A 19 -11.20 31.63 9.77
CA GLY A 19 -11.87 31.38 11.05
C GLY A 19 -13.31 31.87 11.12
N SER A 20 -13.90 32.25 9.99
CA SER A 20 -15.29 32.74 9.90
C SER A 20 -16.34 31.62 9.97
N ILE A 21 -15.92 30.37 9.87
CA ILE A 21 -16.79 29.19 10.01
C ILE A 21 -16.58 28.56 11.38
N GLU A 22 -17.66 28.33 12.11
CA GLU A 22 -17.61 27.55 13.34
C GLU A 22 -17.31 26.08 13.05
N ILE A 23 -16.26 25.56 13.67
CA ILE A 23 -15.81 24.19 13.48
C ILE A 23 -16.36 23.33 14.62
N GLU A 24 -17.38 22.53 14.34
CA GLU A 24 -17.94 21.55 15.29
C GLU A 24 -16.96 20.38 15.47
N GLU A 25 -16.73 19.95 16.73
CA GLU A 25 -15.66 18.98 17.08
C GLU A 25 -15.76 17.62 16.38
N ASN A 26 -16.96 17.16 16.07
CA ASN A 26 -17.20 15.82 15.52
C ASN A 26 -17.45 15.81 13.99
N LYS A 27 -17.34 16.95 13.33
CA LYS A 27 -17.49 17.00 11.87
C LYS A 27 -16.18 16.67 11.17
N ALA A 28 -16.24 15.75 10.20
CA ALA A 28 -15.16 15.56 9.26
C ALA A 28 -15.07 16.77 8.31
N ILE A 29 -13.88 17.09 7.83
CA ILE A 29 -13.65 18.17 6.88
C ILE A 29 -13.18 17.58 5.57
N CYS A 30 -13.86 17.95 4.49
CA CYS A 30 -13.53 17.53 3.13
C CYS A 30 -13.33 18.74 2.21
N TYR A 31 -12.24 18.76 1.48
CA TYR A 31 -11.99 19.74 0.42
C TYR A 31 -12.08 19.09 -0.96
N MET A 32 -12.89 19.68 -1.85
CA MET A 32 -13.17 19.14 -3.19
C MET A 32 -12.60 20.00 -4.35
N GLY A 33 -11.89 21.07 -4.04
CA GLY A 33 -11.31 21.97 -5.04
C GLY A 33 -10.08 21.40 -5.74
N LYS A 34 -9.45 22.20 -6.61
CA LYS A 34 -8.38 21.76 -7.51
C LYS A 34 -7.02 21.55 -6.85
N THR A 35 -6.74 22.26 -5.75
CA THR A 35 -5.42 22.29 -5.08
C THR A 35 -5.40 21.41 -3.84
N SER A 36 -5.84 20.14 -3.97
CA SER A 36 -6.13 19.27 -2.83
C SER A 36 -4.95 19.11 -1.84
N VAL A 37 -3.73 18.91 -2.31
CA VAL A 37 -2.55 18.71 -1.43
C VAL A 37 -2.26 19.96 -0.60
N VAL A 38 -2.22 21.13 -1.24
CA VAL A 38 -1.96 22.41 -0.55
C VAL A 38 -3.09 22.73 0.44
N ALA A 39 -4.34 22.50 0.01
CA ALA A 39 -5.52 22.76 0.83
C ALA A 39 -5.54 21.90 2.09
N PHE A 40 -5.35 20.58 1.99
CA PHE A 40 -5.36 19.69 3.15
C PHE A 40 -4.20 19.99 4.11
N ARG A 41 -3.01 20.32 3.62
CA ARG A 41 -1.90 20.78 4.47
C ARG A 41 -2.23 22.09 5.20
N ALA A 42 -2.88 23.04 4.51
CA ALA A 42 -3.32 24.30 5.12
C ALA A 42 -4.41 24.06 6.18
N ILE A 43 -5.41 23.22 5.89
CA ILE A 43 -6.47 22.83 6.84
C ILE A 43 -5.85 22.17 8.07
N THR A 44 -4.95 21.20 7.90
CA THR A 44 -4.26 20.52 9.01
C THR A 44 -3.49 21.52 9.90
N SER A 45 -2.74 22.42 9.28
CA SER A 45 -1.99 23.45 9.99
C SER A 45 -2.93 24.40 10.76
N PHE A 46 -4.04 24.79 10.16
CA PHE A 46 -5.04 25.67 10.77
C PHE A 46 -5.72 24.99 11.97
N LEU A 47 -6.19 23.75 11.84
CA LEU A 47 -6.76 22.96 12.91
C LEU A 47 -5.78 22.79 14.09
N SER A 48 -4.53 22.46 13.76
CA SER A 48 -3.47 22.33 14.77
C SER A 48 -3.26 23.61 15.59
N LYS A 49 -3.27 24.78 14.93
CA LYS A 49 -3.18 26.09 15.63
C LYS A 49 -4.36 26.36 16.56
N LEU A 50 -5.54 25.83 16.22
CA LEU A 50 -6.75 25.94 17.04
C LEU A 50 -6.86 24.85 18.11
N GLY A 51 -5.93 23.89 18.16
CA GLY A 51 -6.00 22.71 19.04
C GLY A 51 -7.13 21.75 18.68
N LYS A 52 -7.66 21.82 17.46
CA LYS A 52 -8.77 20.97 16.98
C LYS A 52 -8.25 19.71 16.28
N LYS A 53 -9.00 18.58 16.42
CA LYS A 53 -8.67 17.25 15.89
C LYS A 53 -9.79 16.71 15.01
N ASN A 54 -10.36 17.55 14.16
CA ASN A 54 -11.42 17.13 13.26
C ASN A 54 -10.88 16.11 12.24
N PRO A 55 -11.61 15.00 11.98
CA PRO A 55 -11.23 14.05 10.96
C PRO A 55 -11.16 14.69 9.57
N LEU A 56 -10.17 14.29 8.78
CA LEU A 56 -10.01 14.76 7.40
C LEU A 56 -10.43 13.66 6.43
N LEU A 57 -11.45 13.96 5.62
CA LEU A 57 -11.92 13.12 4.55
C LEU A 57 -11.23 13.55 3.25
N LEU A 58 -10.24 12.76 2.81
CA LEU A 58 -9.49 13.04 1.58
C LEU A 58 -10.35 12.73 0.36
N TYR A 59 -10.53 13.71 -0.53
CA TYR A 59 -11.32 13.55 -1.74
C TYR A 59 -10.46 13.29 -2.97
N ILE A 60 -10.83 12.25 -3.72
CA ILE A 60 -10.29 11.99 -5.07
C ILE A 60 -11.42 12.12 -6.07
N GLY A 61 -11.42 13.21 -6.81
CA GLY A 61 -12.37 13.43 -7.92
C GLY A 61 -12.08 12.53 -9.12
N LYS A 62 -12.94 12.65 -10.14
CA LYS A 62 -12.89 11.85 -11.37
C LYS A 62 -11.53 11.89 -12.07
N ALA A 63 -11.06 10.71 -12.46
CA ALA A 63 -9.85 10.51 -13.27
C ALA A 63 -10.09 9.29 -14.17
N LEU A 64 -10.29 9.49 -15.46
CA LEU A 64 -10.65 8.43 -16.39
C LEU A 64 -9.46 7.91 -17.19
N ASP A 65 -8.48 8.77 -17.46
CA ASP A 65 -7.25 8.39 -18.14
C ASP A 65 -6.13 8.05 -17.15
N GLU A 66 -5.15 7.24 -17.60
CA GLU A 66 -4.07 6.75 -16.76
C GLU A 66 -3.20 7.89 -16.16
N ASN A 67 -2.95 8.98 -16.91
CA ASN A 67 -2.15 10.08 -16.39
C ASN A 67 -2.87 10.82 -15.27
N SER A 68 -4.17 11.03 -15.37
CA SER A 68 -4.97 11.64 -14.31
C SER A 68 -5.10 10.72 -13.10
N LYS A 69 -5.24 9.40 -13.29
CA LYS A 69 -5.21 8.42 -12.20
C LYS A 69 -3.87 8.45 -11.45
N LEU A 70 -2.74 8.44 -12.16
CA LEU A 70 -1.41 8.53 -11.55
C LEU A 70 -1.21 9.85 -10.79
N ARG A 71 -1.67 10.97 -11.33
CA ARG A 71 -1.61 12.26 -10.65
C ARG A 71 -2.42 12.23 -9.35
N LYS A 72 -3.64 11.72 -9.40
CA LYS A 72 -4.50 11.58 -8.21
C LYS A 72 -3.91 10.62 -7.18
N ALA A 73 -3.29 9.54 -7.62
CA ALA A 73 -2.56 8.62 -6.74
C ALA A 73 -1.39 9.32 -6.03
N ALA A 74 -0.61 10.14 -6.75
CA ALA A 74 0.48 10.91 -6.17
C ALA A 74 -0.02 11.98 -5.17
N GLU A 75 -1.11 12.68 -5.50
CA GLU A 75 -1.73 13.67 -4.61
C GLU A 75 -2.18 13.01 -3.30
N LEU A 76 -2.96 11.93 -3.37
CA LEU A 76 -3.44 11.20 -2.19
C LEU A 76 -2.28 10.57 -1.42
N GLY A 77 -1.40 9.86 -2.11
CA GLY A 77 -0.24 9.18 -1.49
C GLY A 77 0.67 10.15 -0.74
N SER A 78 0.89 11.37 -1.26
CA SER A 78 1.70 12.38 -0.57
C SER A 78 1.09 12.85 0.75
N LEU A 79 -0.24 13.00 0.81
CA LEU A 79 -0.95 13.36 2.04
C LEU A 79 -0.90 12.23 3.07
N LEU A 80 -1.13 10.99 2.63
CA LEU A 80 -1.08 9.80 3.48
C LEU A 80 0.32 9.59 4.07
N LEU A 81 1.38 9.81 3.29
CA LEU A 81 2.78 9.73 3.76
C LEU A 81 3.12 10.83 4.79
N ASP A 82 2.47 11.99 4.69
CA ASP A 82 2.56 13.06 5.70
C ASP A 82 1.71 12.77 6.97
N GLY A 83 0.98 11.65 7.01
CA GLY A 83 0.05 11.31 8.09
C GLY A 83 -1.21 12.17 8.08
N ILE A 84 -1.58 12.73 6.92
CA ILE A 84 -2.77 13.54 6.73
C ILE A 84 -3.89 12.71 6.11
N GLY A 85 -5.05 12.67 6.78
CA GLY A 85 -6.26 11.98 6.32
C GLY A 85 -6.66 10.81 7.19
N ASP A 86 -7.94 10.74 7.52
CA ASP A 86 -8.55 9.68 8.35
C ASP A 86 -9.45 8.76 7.53
N ALA A 87 -9.96 9.26 6.39
CA ALA A 87 -10.79 8.50 5.46
C ALA A 87 -10.59 9.02 4.03
N VAL A 88 -10.98 8.19 3.04
CA VAL A 88 -10.92 8.55 1.61
C VAL A 88 -12.32 8.48 1.01
N TYR A 89 -12.72 9.54 0.32
CA TYR A 89 -13.89 9.59 -0.55
C TYR A 89 -13.44 9.69 -2.00
N ALA A 90 -13.77 8.69 -2.83
CA ALA A 90 -13.24 8.58 -4.18
C ALA A 90 -14.36 8.40 -5.20
N GLU A 91 -14.24 9.12 -6.33
CA GLU A 91 -15.09 9.02 -7.53
C GLU A 91 -14.25 8.70 -8.79
N VAL A 92 -13.08 8.07 -8.58
CA VAL A 92 -12.15 7.76 -9.66
C VAL A 92 -12.52 6.44 -10.35
N GLY A 93 -12.31 6.37 -11.67
CA GLY A 93 -12.62 5.17 -12.45
C GLY A 93 -14.06 5.13 -12.98
N GLU A 94 -14.35 4.09 -13.77
CA GLU A 94 -15.66 3.90 -14.44
C GLU A 94 -16.64 3.08 -13.60
N SER A 95 -16.12 2.35 -12.59
CA SER A 95 -16.93 1.50 -11.72
C SER A 95 -16.52 1.60 -10.25
N PRO A 96 -17.43 1.29 -9.30
CA PRO A 96 -17.09 1.22 -7.88
C PRO A 96 -15.95 0.23 -7.58
N LYS A 97 -15.88 -0.89 -8.31
CA LYS A 97 -14.84 -1.90 -8.16
C LYS A 97 -13.46 -1.35 -8.55
N GLU A 98 -13.38 -0.64 -9.67
CA GLU A 98 -12.14 0.00 -10.14
C GLU A 98 -11.69 1.10 -9.17
N THR A 99 -12.61 1.94 -8.74
CA THR A 99 -12.37 2.99 -7.74
C THR A 99 -11.80 2.40 -6.46
N LEU A 100 -12.44 1.34 -5.93
CA LEU A 100 -12.00 0.69 -4.70
C LEU A 100 -10.63 0.04 -4.85
N SER A 101 -10.37 -0.63 -5.99
CA SER A 101 -9.06 -1.23 -6.29
C SER A 101 -7.95 -0.19 -6.28
N LEU A 102 -8.16 0.95 -6.97
CA LEU A 102 -7.16 2.02 -7.02
C LEU A 102 -6.89 2.64 -5.64
N VAL A 103 -7.94 2.87 -4.84
CA VAL A 103 -7.77 3.40 -3.48
C VAL A 103 -6.95 2.43 -2.62
N TYR A 104 -7.24 1.13 -2.68
CA TYR A 104 -6.45 0.14 -1.94
C TYR A 104 -5.01 0.04 -2.43
N ASP A 105 -4.76 0.16 -3.73
CA ASP A 105 -3.41 0.18 -4.28
C ASP A 105 -2.61 1.40 -3.78
N ILE A 106 -3.25 2.57 -3.67
CA ILE A 106 -2.63 3.78 -3.12
C ILE A 106 -2.35 3.62 -1.62
N LEU A 107 -3.31 3.10 -0.85
CA LEU A 107 -3.13 2.85 0.59
C LEU A 107 -1.99 1.86 0.85
N GLN A 108 -1.85 0.83 0.02
CA GLN A 108 -0.76 -0.13 0.10
C GLN A 108 0.58 0.50 -0.28
N ALA A 109 0.63 1.27 -1.37
CA ALA A 109 1.84 1.98 -1.79
C ALA A 109 2.32 3.01 -0.75
N ALA A 110 1.39 3.63 -0.02
CA ALA A 110 1.70 4.54 1.10
C ALA A 110 2.01 3.81 2.42
N GLY A 111 2.00 2.48 2.46
CA GLY A 111 2.28 1.69 3.66
C GLY A 111 1.18 1.74 4.74
N ILE A 112 0.00 2.29 4.43
CA ILE A 112 -1.11 2.47 5.38
C ILE A 112 -1.89 1.16 5.57
N ARG A 113 -2.09 0.41 4.48
CA ARG A 113 -2.87 -0.83 4.52
C ARG A 113 -2.39 -1.82 3.47
N ARG A 114 -2.07 -3.04 3.88
CA ARG A 114 -1.77 -4.15 2.97
C ARG A 114 -3.03 -4.93 2.63
N SER A 115 -3.56 -4.72 1.43
CA SER A 115 -4.78 -5.41 0.93
C SER A 115 -4.49 -6.62 0.05
N LYS A 116 -3.24 -6.74 -0.42
CA LYS A 116 -2.70 -7.82 -1.26
C LYS A 116 -1.34 -8.21 -0.73
N THR A 117 -0.83 -9.37 -1.15
CA THR A 117 0.56 -9.74 -0.90
C THR A 117 1.51 -8.68 -1.46
N GLU A 118 2.42 -8.22 -0.64
CA GLU A 118 3.51 -7.34 -1.07
C GLU A 118 4.70 -8.20 -1.51
N PHE A 119 5.26 -7.89 -2.67
CA PHE A 119 6.42 -8.60 -3.19
C PHE A 119 7.63 -7.68 -3.30
N ILE A 120 8.71 -8.05 -2.64
CA ILE A 120 10.00 -7.35 -2.69
C ILE A 120 10.95 -8.24 -3.46
N SER A 121 11.58 -7.76 -4.53
CA SER A 121 12.56 -8.53 -5.27
C SER A 121 13.81 -7.74 -5.55
N CYS A 122 14.98 -8.40 -5.48
CA CYS A 122 16.20 -7.78 -5.93
C CYS A 122 16.22 -7.67 -7.47
N PRO A 123 16.94 -6.69 -8.04
CA PRO A 123 16.99 -6.49 -9.50
C PRO A 123 17.74 -7.59 -10.24
N GLY A 124 18.41 -8.50 -9.53
CA GLY A 124 19.32 -9.49 -10.09
C GLY A 124 20.72 -8.92 -10.35
N CYS A 125 21.73 -9.77 -10.20
CA CYS A 125 23.13 -9.45 -10.50
C CYS A 125 23.88 -10.74 -10.85
N GLY A 126 25.19 -10.66 -11.13
CA GLY A 126 26.01 -11.83 -11.45
C GLY A 126 26.09 -12.91 -10.36
N ARG A 127 25.57 -12.68 -9.17
CA ARG A 127 25.47 -13.63 -8.05
C ARG A 127 24.11 -14.32 -7.96
N THR A 128 23.17 -13.96 -8.82
CA THR A 128 21.83 -14.55 -8.87
C THR A 128 21.92 -16.03 -9.25
N LEU A 129 21.28 -16.90 -8.50
CA LEU A 129 21.42 -18.36 -8.61
C LEU A 129 20.28 -19.02 -9.38
N TYR A 130 19.24 -18.26 -9.78
CA TYR A 130 18.07 -18.74 -10.52
C TYR A 130 17.40 -17.60 -11.31
N ASP A 131 16.48 -17.90 -12.20
CA ASP A 131 15.69 -16.89 -12.90
C ASP A 131 14.66 -16.25 -11.96
N ILE A 132 15.01 -15.08 -11.40
CA ILE A 132 14.15 -14.32 -10.47
C ILE A 132 12.81 -13.97 -11.11
N ARG A 133 12.76 -13.61 -12.40
CA ARG A 133 11.52 -13.16 -13.04
C ARG A 133 10.52 -14.29 -13.16
N SER A 134 10.98 -15.46 -13.60
CA SER A 134 10.14 -16.67 -13.70
C SER A 134 9.60 -17.04 -12.30
N VAL A 135 10.50 -17.21 -11.34
CA VAL A 135 10.14 -17.62 -9.96
C VAL A 135 9.22 -16.59 -9.29
N LEU A 136 9.49 -15.30 -9.46
CA LEU A 136 8.60 -14.24 -8.93
C LEU A 136 7.20 -14.30 -9.56
N GLY A 137 7.12 -14.63 -10.87
CA GLY A 137 5.85 -14.84 -11.57
C GLY A 137 5.05 -16.00 -10.97
N GLU A 138 5.70 -17.13 -10.72
CA GLU A 138 5.09 -18.31 -10.10
C GLU A 138 4.62 -18.01 -8.66
N ILE A 139 5.48 -17.38 -7.86
CA ILE A 139 5.16 -16.98 -6.48
C ILE A 139 3.96 -16.01 -6.47
N LYS A 140 3.95 -14.99 -7.33
CA LYS A 140 2.84 -14.03 -7.46
C LYS A 140 1.53 -14.71 -7.85
N SER A 141 1.58 -15.62 -8.80
CA SER A 141 0.40 -16.37 -9.26
C SER A 141 -0.22 -17.20 -8.14
N ARG A 142 0.60 -17.81 -7.29
CA ARG A 142 0.15 -18.72 -6.23
C ARG A 142 -0.18 -18.02 -4.92
N LEU A 143 0.52 -16.94 -4.58
CA LEU A 143 0.46 -16.28 -3.27
C LEU A 143 -0.09 -14.85 -3.31
N GLY A 144 -0.40 -14.30 -4.49
CA GLY A 144 -0.83 -12.90 -4.64
C GLY A 144 -2.16 -12.55 -3.98
N HIS A 145 -2.94 -13.55 -3.56
CA HIS A 145 -4.22 -13.38 -2.89
C HIS A 145 -4.11 -13.21 -1.37
N LEU A 146 -2.95 -13.51 -0.79
CA LEU A 146 -2.76 -13.38 0.66
C LEU A 146 -2.81 -11.91 1.08
N GLN A 147 -3.53 -11.63 2.15
CA GLN A 147 -3.61 -10.28 2.71
C GLN A 147 -2.62 -10.13 3.86
N ASP A 148 -2.11 -8.92 4.01
CA ASP A 148 -1.20 -8.54 5.11
C ASP A 148 0.06 -9.41 5.22
N VAL A 149 0.59 -9.85 4.07
CA VAL A 149 1.82 -10.64 3.96
C VAL A 149 2.77 -9.94 3.00
N SER A 150 4.05 -9.84 3.36
CA SER A 150 5.13 -9.41 2.47
C SER A 150 6.13 -10.55 2.23
N ILE A 151 6.45 -10.81 0.96
CA ILE A 151 7.33 -11.90 0.54
C ILE A 151 8.50 -11.31 -0.27
N ALA A 152 9.72 -11.54 0.22
CA ALA A 152 10.93 -11.18 -0.50
C ALA A 152 11.43 -12.33 -1.38
N VAL A 153 11.82 -12.02 -2.61
CA VAL A 153 12.41 -12.97 -3.58
C VAL A 153 13.80 -12.47 -3.94
N MET A 154 14.82 -13.11 -3.38
CA MET A 154 16.22 -12.68 -3.42
C MET A 154 17.10 -13.68 -4.14
N GLY A 155 17.83 -13.22 -5.15
CA GLY A 155 18.66 -14.07 -6.02
C GLY A 155 19.83 -14.75 -5.32
N CYS A 156 20.34 -14.24 -4.18
CA CYS A 156 21.43 -14.83 -3.41
C CYS A 156 21.42 -14.39 -1.95
N ILE A 157 22.12 -15.15 -1.10
CA ILE A 157 22.24 -14.87 0.36
C ILE A 157 23.17 -13.68 0.69
N VAL A 158 23.94 -13.17 -0.27
CA VAL A 158 24.98 -12.16 0.03
C VAL A 158 24.35 -10.83 0.43
N ASN A 159 23.43 -10.32 -0.38
CA ASN A 159 22.70 -9.08 -0.11
C ASN A 159 21.25 -9.33 0.30
N GLY A 160 20.72 -10.52 -0.01
CA GLY A 160 19.33 -10.88 0.19
C GLY A 160 18.79 -10.52 1.58
N PRO A 161 19.43 -10.97 2.67
CA PRO A 161 18.95 -10.66 4.02
C PRO A 161 18.85 -9.16 4.32
N GLY A 162 19.79 -8.34 3.84
CA GLY A 162 19.74 -6.89 3.99
C GLY A 162 18.66 -6.22 3.13
N GLU A 163 18.52 -6.65 1.89
CA GLU A 163 17.54 -6.09 0.92
C GLU A 163 16.09 -6.51 1.21
N MET A 164 15.87 -7.60 1.95
CA MET A 164 14.54 -8.04 2.36
C MET A 164 14.12 -7.53 3.75
N SER A 165 14.84 -6.59 4.32
CA SER A 165 14.48 -6.00 5.61
C SER A 165 13.04 -5.47 5.59
N GLY A 166 12.22 -5.92 6.54
CA GLY A 166 10.79 -5.60 6.61
C GLY A 166 9.86 -6.56 5.87
N ALA A 167 10.38 -7.57 5.14
CA ALA A 167 9.56 -8.66 4.63
C ALA A 167 9.21 -9.66 5.74
N ASP A 168 7.97 -10.20 5.69
CA ASP A 168 7.56 -11.25 6.64
C ASP A 168 8.23 -12.60 6.32
N PHE A 169 8.38 -12.91 5.01
CA PHE A 169 8.99 -14.15 4.52
C PHE A 169 9.98 -13.87 3.40
N GLY A 170 11.01 -14.71 3.29
CA GLY A 170 12.03 -14.64 2.25
C GLY A 170 12.19 -15.94 1.50
N TYR A 171 12.24 -15.85 0.16
CA TYR A 171 12.67 -16.90 -0.76
C TYR A 171 14.03 -16.49 -1.34
N VAL A 172 15.10 -17.11 -0.87
CA VAL A 172 16.47 -16.63 -1.07
C VAL A 172 17.33 -17.73 -1.70
N GLY A 173 18.03 -17.42 -2.80
CA GLY A 173 19.01 -18.33 -3.40
C GLY A 173 20.16 -18.63 -2.45
N GLY A 174 20.27 -19.88 -2.00
CA GLY A 174 21.31 -20.33 -1.06
C GLY A 174 22.55 -20.89 -1.74
N ALA A 175 22.34 -21.74 -2.74
CA ALA A 175 23.37 -22.34 -3.59
C ALA A 175 22.76 -22.62 -4.97
N PRO A 176 23.54 -22.96 -6.01
CA PRO A 176 23.00 -23.34 -7.31
C PRO A 176 21.95 -24.46 -7.17
N GLY A 177 20.72 -24.20 -7.66
CA GLY A 177 19.58 -25.14 -7.58
C GLY A 177 18.98 -25.30 -6.16
N HIS A 178 19.42 -24.54 -5.18
CA HIS A 178 18.93 -24.64 -3.79
C HIS A 178 18.51 -23.29 -3.22
N ILE A 179 17.40 -23.30 -2.49
CA ILE A 179 16.77 -22.15 -1.87
C ILE A 179 16.82 -22.27 -0.35
N SER A 180 16.86 -21.13 0.31
CA SER A 180 16.64 -20.99 1.75
C SER A 180 15.39 -20.13 1.99
N LEU A 181 14.52 -20.57 2.88
CA LEU A 181 13.34 -19.82 3.31
C LEU A 181 13.62 -19.13 4.64
N TYR A 182 13.13 -17.90 4.72
CA TYR A 182 13.30 -17.02 5.88
C TYR A 182 11.95 -16.62 6.47
N GLU A 183 11.92 -16.40 7.77
CA GLU A 183 10.88 -15.67 8.50
C GLU A 183 11.53 -14.40 9.04
N GLY A 184 11.07 -13.24 8.56
CA GLY A 184 11.82 -12.00 8.75
C GLY A 184 13.25 -12.14 8.24
N LEU A 185 14.24 -11.96 9.10
CA LEU A 185 15.67 -12.11 8.77
C LEU A 185 16.25 -13.46 9.17
N GLU A 186 15.47 -14.35 9.78
CA GLU A 186 15.94 -15.65 10.29
C GLU A 186 15.73 -16.77 9.26
N PRO A 187 16.77 -17.50 8.86
CA PRO A 187 16.63 -18.63 7.96
C PRO A 187 15.99 -19.83 8.70
N VAL A 188 14.77 -20.20 8.32
CA VAL A 188 13.98 -21.26 8.96
C VAL A 188 14.10 -22.61 8.25
N LYS A 189 14.26 -22.62 6.92
CA LYS A 189 14.52 -23.82 6.12
C LYS A 189 15.67 -23.55 5.16
N LYS A 190 16.65 -24.45 5.07
CA LYS A 190 17.85 -24.25 4.25
C LYS A 190 18.04 -25.42 3.29
N ASN A 191 18.75 -25.17 2.19
CA ASN A 191 19.15 -26.18 1.23
C ASN A 191 17.98 -26.96 0.62
N ILE A 192 16.88 -26.29 0.32
CA ILE A 192 15.69 -26.86 -0.32
C ILE A 192 15.94 -26.91 -1.82
N PRO A 193 15.71 -28.04 -2.52
CA PRO A 193 15.71 -28.07 -3.98
C PRO A 193 14.74 -27.02 -4.55
N GLN A 194 15.16 -26.28 -5.58
CA GLN A 194 14.39 -25.17 -6.14
C GLN A 194 12.98 -25.58 -6.56
N GLU A 195 12.82 -26.77 -7.12
CA GLU A 195 11.53 -27.33 -7.56
C GLU A 195 10.54 -27.58 -6.41
N GLN A 196 11.02 -27.71 -5.17
CA GLN A 196 10.19 -27.93 -3.98
C GLN A 196 9.99 -26.63 -3.16
N ALA A 197 10.79 -25.63 -3.44
CA ALA A 197 10.90 -24.45 -2.55
C ALA A 197 9.62 -23.60 -2.48
N LEU A 198 8.82 -23.57 -3.56
CA LEU A 198 7.52 -22.86 -3.53
C LEU A 198 6.49 -23.62 -2.69
N ASP A 199 6.46 -24.94 -2.74
CA ASP A 199 5.58 -25.77 -1.90
C ASP A 199 5.96 -25.65 -0.43
N GLU A 200 7.26 -25.66 -0.14
CA GLU A 200 7.80 -25.44 1.21
C GLU A 200 7.49 -24.03 1.74
N LEU A 201 7.48 -23.00 0.88
CA LEU A 201 7.05 -21.65 1.26
C LEU A 201 5.55 -21.61 1.61
N VAL A 202 4.70 -22.29 0.82
CA VAL A 202 3.27 -22.43 1.12
C VAL A 202 3.07 -23.14 2.46
N GLN A 203 3.81 -24.21 2.71
CA GLN A 203 3.75 -24.94 3.98
C GLN A 203 4.17 -24.05 5.15
N LEU A 204 5.25 -23.29 5.00
CA LEU A 204 5.71 -22.33 6.02
C LEU A 204 4.64 -21.28 6.33
N LEU A 205 3.97 -20.71 5.31
CA LEU A 205 2.88 -19.75 5.49
C LEU A 205 1.72 -20.36 6.27
N LYS A 206 1.37 -21.64 6.01
CA LYS A 206 0.34 -22.37 6.75
C LYS A 206 0.75 -22.60 8.21
N GLU A 207 1.97 -23.07 8.46
CA GLU A 207 2.53 -23.29 9.80
C GLU A 207 2.54 -22.01 10.65
N LYS A 208 2.73 -20.85 10.01
CA LYS A 208 2.72 -19.54 10.67
C LYS A 208 1.34 -18.86 10.73
N GLY A 209 0.29 -19.55 10.29
CA GLY A 209 -1.08 -19.02 10.31
C GLY A 209 -1.30 -17.82 9.37
N ARG A 210 -0.46 -17.68 8.32
CA ARG A 210 -0.53 -16.59 7.35
C ARG A 210 -1.17 -17.02 6.02
N TRP A 211 -1.60 -18.26 5.93
CA TRP A 211 -2.30 -18.78 4.75
C TRP A 211 -3.78 -18.38 4.77
N GLN A 212 -4.27 -18.01 3.60
CA GLN A 212 -5.68 -17.78 3.32
C GLN A 212 -6.01 -18.51 2.02
N ASP A 213 -7.20 -19.11 1.93
CA ASP A 213 -7.63 -19.70 0.68
C ASP A 213 -7.95 -18.60 -0.35
N ALA A 214 -7.59 -18.87 -1.61
CA ALA A 214 -7.90 -17.94 -2.68
C ALA A 214 -9.43 -17.73 -2.79
N PRO A 215 -9.91 -16.49 -2.98
CA PRO A 215 -11.33 -16.25 -3.18
C PRO A 215 -11.81 -17.08 -4.37
N SER A 216 -12.90 -17.83 -4.19
CA SER A 216 -13.54 -18.57 -5.28
C SER A 216 -13.89 -17.59 -6.40
N SER A 217 -13.35 -17.83 -7.60
CA SER A 217 -13.73 -17.09 -8.80
C SER A 217 -15.20 -17.38 -9.11
N ASN A 218 -16.08 -16.46 -8.73
CA ASN A 218 -17.46 -16.40 -9.21
C ASN A 218 -17.51 -15.63 -10.52
#